data_49265a4b94b0fc830e4378c9fad47016
#
_entry.id   49265a4b94b0fc830e4378c9fad47016
#
_cell.length_a   1.000
_cell.length_b   1.000
_cell.length_c   1.000
_cell.angle_alpha   90.00
_cell.angle_beta   90.00
_cell.angle_gamma   90.00
#
_symmetry.space_group_name_H-M   'P 1'
#
loop_
_entity.id
_entity.type
_entity.pdbx_description
1 polymer ?
#
loop_
_entity_poly.entity_id
_entity_poly.type
_entity_poly.pdbx_seq_one_letter_code
_entity_poly.pdbx_strand_id
1 'polypeptide(L)'
;MHKFRYFYIMRTHEINSVLIEYKLEELNKNQQNLLQKAHDICSVAYAPYSMFKVGASLILKNKQIINGSNQENVAYPSGLCAERVAIFNAGANFPNQIIEQIAIVAHANFELKKPIMPCGACRQAMIEYERKQGQKIEIILQVNKENIFVSESVSNLLPYAFECEELKK
;
A
#
# COMPACT_ATOMS: atom_id res chain seq x y z
N MET A 1 52.89 13.56 23.34
CA MET A 1 51.96 13.14 22.27
C MET A 1 50.64 12.76 22.92
N HIS A 2 49.65 13.68 22.95
CA HIS A 2 48.32 13.42 23.51
C HIS A 2 47.48 12.68 22.45
N LYS A 3 47.16 11.40 22.71
CA LYS A 3 46.19 10.66 21.91
C LYS A 3 44.79 11.13 22.30
N PHE A 4 44.16 11.94 21.47
CA PHE A 4 42.72 12.21 21.56
C PHE A 4 41.98 10.90 21.27
N ARG A 5 41.37 10.27 22.29
CA ARG A 5 40.39 9.21 22.13
C ARG A 5 39.05 9.88 21.78
N TYR A 6 38.64 9.81 20.51
CA TYR A 6 37.27 10.13 20.12
C TYR A 6 36.38 9.00 20.64
N PHE A 7 35.58 9.26 21.66
CA PHE A 7 34.48 8.38 22.04
C PHE A 7 33.32 8.64 21.07
N TYR A 8 33.13 7.75 20.11
CA TYR A 8 31.90 7.73 19.31
C TYR A 8 30.76 7.19 20.18
N ILE A 9 29.80 8.03 20.53
CA ILE A 9 28.55 7.58 21.15
C ILE A 9 27.66 7.08 20.04
N MET A 10 27.56 5.77 19.88
CA MET A 10 26.58 5.16 18.99
C MET A 10 25.19 5.34 19.57
N ARG A 11 24.23 5.78 18.74
CA ARG A 11 22.82 5.86 19.08
C ARG A 11 22.07 4.90 18.19
N THR A 12 21.26 4.03 18.77
CA THR A 12 20.41 3.09 18.05
C THR A 12 19.01 3.71 17.93
N HIS A 13 18.45 3.66 16.74
CA HIS A 13 17.05 4.02 16.47
C HIS A 13 16.33 2.76 16.02
N GLU A 14 15.30 2.36 16.77
CA GLU A 14 14.51 1.17 16.48
C GLU A 14 13.10 1.57 16.07
N ILE A 15 12.60 0.94 15.00
CA ILE A 15 11.22 1.08 14.54
C ILE A 15 10.61 -0.32 14.42
N ASN A 16 9.49 -0.52 15.09
CA ASN A 16 8.74 -1.77 15.00
C ASN A 16 7.65 -1.65 13.93
N SER A 17 7.55 -2.67 13.08
CA SER A 17 6.52 -2.80 12.05
C SER A 17 5.67 -4.04 12.36
N VAL A 18 4.35 -3.88 12.42
CA VAL A 18 3.42 -4.93 12.84
C VAL A 18 2.36 -5.17 11.78
N LEU A 19 2.11 -6.43 11.45
CA LEU A 19 0.95 -6.88 10.68
C LEU A 19 0.08 -7.76 11.58
N ILE A 20 -1.23 -7.55 11.51
CA ILE A 20 -2.21 -8.38 12.20
C ILE A 20 -2.85 -9.31 11.17
N GLU A 21 -2.84 -10.61 11.45
CA GLU A 21 -3.49 -11.60 10.60
C GLU A 21 -4.93 -11.84 11.05
N TYR A 22 -5.85 -11.84 10.09
CA TYR A 22 -7.27 -12.07 10.27
C TYR A 22 -7.79 -13.16 9.35
N LYS A 23 -8.85 -13.83 9.77
CA LYS A 23 -9.75 -14.57 8.90
C LYS A 23 -10.77 -13.63 8.28
N LEU A 24 -11.35 -14.02 7.12
CA LEU A 24 -12.31 -13.16 6.42
C LEU A 24 -13.51 -12.78 7.28
N GLU A 25 -14.02 -13.71 8.09
CA GLU A 25 -15.16 -13.51 9.00
C GLU A 25 -14.87 -12.58 10.19
N GLU A 26 -13.60 -12.34 10.51
CA GLU A 26 -13.18 -11.43 11.58
C GLU A 26 -13.11 -9.97 11.10
N LEU A 27 -13.12 -9.76 9.79
CA LEU A 27 -13.18 -8.42 9.21
C LEU A 27 -14.59 -7.85 9.28
N ASN A 28 -14.68 -6.53 9.43
CA ASN A 28 -15.98 -5.86 9.32
C ASN A 28 -16.50 -5.85 7.87
N LYS A 29 -17.82 -5.58 7.72
CA LYS A 29 -18.48 -5.60 6.40
C LYS A 29 -17.87 -4.62 5.37
N ASN A 30 -17.36 -3.49 5.83
CA ASN A 30 -16.74 -2.51 4.93
C ASN A 30 -15.40 -3.04 4.39
N GLN A 31 -14.57 -3.64 5.24
CA GLN A 31 -13.31 -4.27 4.85
C GLN A 31 -13.55 -5.45 3.89
N GLN A 32 -14.55 -6.31 4.19
CA GLN A 32 -14.93 -7.43 3.31
C GLN A 32 -15.39 -6.92 1.93
N ASN A 33 -16.25 -5.90 1.88
CA ASN A 33 -16.70 -5.29 0.63
C ASN A 33 -15.53 -4.67 -0.15
N LEU A 34 -14.60 -4.00 0.53
CA LEU A 34 -13.45 -3.38 -0.12
C LEU A 34 -12.51 -4.44 -0.74
N LEU A 35 -12.30 -5.56 -0.04
CA LEU A 35 -11.57 -6.72 -0.59
C LEU A 35 -12.27 -7.30 -1.82
N GLN A 36 -13.61 -7.43 -1.80
CA GLN A 36 -14.36 -7.91 -2.96
C GLN A 36 -14.16 -6.98 -4.16
N LYS A 37 -14.21 -5.66 -3.96
CA LYS A 37 -13.94 -4.68 -5.02
C LYS A 37 -12.52 -4.78 -5.57
N ALA A 38 -11.53 -5.05 -4.71
CA ALA A 38 -10.17 -5.31 -5.15
C ALA A 38 -10.06 -6.59 -5.99
N HIS A 39 -10.80 -7.66 -5.66
CA HIS A 39 -10.88 -8.86 -6.49
C HIS A 39 -11.56 -8.59 -7.85
N ASP A 40 -12.67 -7.85 -7.85
CA ASP A 40 -13.39 -7.52 -9.07
C ASP A 40 -12.45 -6.81 -10.06
N ILE A 41 -11.75 -5.77 -9.61
CA ILE A 41 -10.85 -5.00 -10.48
C ILE A 41 -9.55 -5.77 -10.82
N CYS A 42 -9.09 -6.68 -9.97
CA CYS A 42 -7.94 -7.55 -10.25
C CYS A 42 -8.18 -8.41 -11.50
N SER A 43 -9.41 -8.88 -11.71
CA SER A 43 -9.79 -9.75 -12.83
C SER A 43 -9.51 -9.11 -14.20
N VAL A 44 -9.64 -7.78 -14.30
CA VAL A 44 -9.48 -7.00 -15.55
C VAL A 44 -8.09 -6.33 -15.67
N ALA A 45 -7.15 -6.69 -14.80
CA ALA A 45 -5.78 -6.17 -14.87
C ALA A 45 -5.10 -6.51 -16.19
N TYR A 46 -4.36 -5.54 -16.74
CA TYR A 46 -3.57 -5.72 -17.95
C TYR A 46 -2.16 -6.19 -17.61
N ALA A 47 -1.96 -7.51 -17.62
CA ALA A 47 -0.71 -8.16 -17.24
C ALA A 47 -0.27 -9.23 -18.26
N PRO A 48 -0.06 -8.87 -19.55
CA PRO A 48 0.24 -9.84 -20.60
C PRO A 48 1.63 -10.43 -20.53
N TYR A 49 2.56 -9.81 -19.83
CA TYR A 49 3.95 -10.23 -19.75
C TYR A 49 4.22 -11.12 -18.54
N SER A 50 3.76 -10.70 -17.35
CA SER A 50 4.00 -11.44 -16.12
C SER A 50 2.93 -12.46 -15.78
N MET A 51 1.72 -12.30 -16.32
CA MET A 51 0.50 -13.02 -15.92
C MET A 51 0.18 -12.83 -14.42
N PHE A 52 0.82 -11.85 -13.77
CA PHE A 52 0.62 -11.50 -12.37
C PHE A 52 -0.34 -10.31 -12.27
N LYS A 53 -1.59 -10.61 -11.91
CA LYS A 53 -2.65 -9.62 -11.81
C LYS A 53 -2.75 -9.08 -10.39
N VAL A 54 -2.87 -7.76 -10.25
CA VAL A 54 -3.05 -7.08 -8.97
C VAL A 54 -4.25 -6.14 -9.07
N GLY A 55 -5.09 -6.16 -8.05
CA GLY A 55 -6.18 -5.21 -7.87
C GLY A 55 -6.01 -4.44 -6.56
N ALA A 56 -6.29 -3.16 -6.59
CA ALA A 56 -6.35 -2.30 -5.43
C ALA A 56 -7.66 -1.52 -5.41
N SER A 57 -8.32 -1.49 -4.26
CA SER A 57 -9.51 -0.66 -4.05
C SER A 57 -9.33 0.15 -2.78
N LEU A 58 -9.57 1.44 -2.87
CA LEU A 58 -9.52 2.33 -1.72
C LEU A 58 -10.89 2.93 -1.42
N ILE A 59 -11.17 3.21 -0.16
CA ILE A 59 -12.39 3.87 0.29
C ILE A 59 -12.06 5.25 0.83
N LEU A 60 -12.80 6.23 0.37
CA LEU A 60 -12.74 7.61 0.84
C LEU A 60 -13.69 7.81 2.04
N LYS A 61 -13.46 8.85 2.82
CA LYS A 61 -14.30 9.20 3.97
C LYS A 61 -15.77 9.44 3.59
N ASN A 62 -16.03 9.93 2.38
CA ASN A 62 -17.38 10.07 1.82
C ASN A 62 -17.99 8.76 1.32
N LYS A 63 -17.35 7.61 1.59
CA LYS A 63 -17.75 6.25 1.21
C LYS A 63 -17.63 5.92 -0.30
N GLN A 64 -17.06 6.79 -1.08
CA GLN A 64 -16.72 6.51 -2.46
C GLN A 64 -15.58 5.48 -2.54
N ILE A 65 -15.70 4.51 -3.45
CA ILE A 65 -14.67 3.50 -3.69
C ILE A 65 -13.99 3.81 -5.02
N ILE A 66 -12.66 3.85 -5.01
CA ILE A 66 -11.81 4.07 -6.18
C ILE A 66 -11.00 2.80 -6.41
N ASN A 67 -11.06 2.30 -7.63
CA ASN A 67 -10.40 1.05 -8.01
C ASN A 67 -9.19 1.31 -8.91
N GLY A 68 -8.21 0.41 -8.84
CA GLY A 68 -7.06 0.37 -9.73
C GLY A 68 -6.60 -1.07 -9.95
N SER A 69 -6.10 -1.37 -11.14
CA SER A 69 -5.44 -2.63 -11.46
C SER A 69 -4.08 -2.35 -12.07
N ASN A 70 -3.14 -3.31 -11.98
CA ASN A 70 -1.84 -3.11 -12.60
C ASN A 70 -1.98 -3.04 -14.12
N GLN A 71 -1.18 -2.13 -14.70
CA GLN A 71 -1.15 -1.84 -16.13
C GLN A 71 0.29 -2.05 -16.60
N GLU A 72 0.56 -3.20 -17.21
CA GLU A 72 1.88 -3.48 -17.77
C GLU A 72 2.09 -2.74 -19.09
N ASN A 73 3.35 -2.58 -19.45
CA ASN A 73 3.75 -1.94 -20.69
C ASN A 73 5.03 -2.63 -21.23
N VAL A 74 5.17 -2.76 -22.54
CA VAL A 74 6.39 -3.26 -23.16
C VAL A 74 7.62 -2.41 -22.79
N ALA A 75 7.43 -1.11 -22.62
CA ALA A 75 8.38 -0.23 -21.95
C ALA A 75 8.16 -0.32 -20.43
N TYR A 76 8.81 -1.26 -19.76
CA TYR A 76 8.59 -1.60 -18.36
C TYR A 76 8.50 -0.41 -17.39
N PRO A 77 9.33 0.64 -17.50
CA PRO A 77 9.21 1.82 -16.63
C PRO A 77 7.87 2.58 -16.77
N SER A 78 7.15 2.40 -17.88
CA SER A 78 5.83 3.04 -18.11
C SER A 78 4.67 2.28 -17.46
N GLY A 79 4.90 1.05 -16.99
CA GLY A 79 3.89 0.29 -16.26
C GLY A 79 3.57 0.88 -14.89
N LEU A 80 2.33 0.65 -14.42
CA LEU A 80 1.87 1.08 -13.10
C LEU A 80 1.33 -0.08 -12.29
N CYS A 81 1.67 -0.12 -11.00
CA CYS A 81 1.04 -1.01 -10.04
C CYS A 81 -0.39 -0.56 -9.73
N ALA A 82 -1.25 -1.50 -9.35
CA ALA A 82 -2.65 -1.27 -9.01
C ALA A 82 -2.84 -0.16 -7.96
N GLU A 83 -2.02 -0.17 -6.91
CA GLU A 83 -2.06 0.79 -5.82
C GLU A 83 -1.84 2.23 -6.32
N ARG A 84 -0.85 2.42 -7.23
CA ARG A 84 -0.58 3.76 -7.80
C ARG A 84 -1.69 4.19 -8.76
N VAL A 85 -2.27 3.28 -9.51
CA VAL A 85 -3.46 3.58 -10.35
C VAL A 85 -4.61 4.06 -9.47
N ALA A 86 -4.92 3.35 -8.37
CA ALA A 86 -6.01 3.73 -7.47
C ALA A 86 -5.75 5.06 -6.76
N ILE A 87 -4.56 5.23 -6.15
CA ILE A 87 -4.29 6.41 -5.32
C ILE A 87 -4.12 7.69 -6.15
N PHE A 88 -3.52 7.60 -7.34
CA PHE A 88 -3.39 8.75 -8.22
C PHE A 88 -4.74 9.16 -8.84
N ASN A 89 -5.61 8.17 -9.13
CA ASN A 89 -7.00 8.45 -9.52
C ASN A 89 -7.75 9.20 -8.40
N ALA A 90 -7.62 8.72 -7.14
CA ALA A 90 -8.21 9.41 -5.99
C ALA A 90 -7.68 10.84 -5.84
N GLY A 91 -6.35 11.01 -5.95
CA GLY A 91 -5.72 12.33 -5.84
C GLY A 91 -6.13 13.32 -6.93
N ALA A 92 -6.32 12.82 -8.16
CA ALA A 92 -6.68 13.65 -9.30
C ALA A 92 -8.17 14.06 -9.28
N ASN A 93 -9.07 13.13 -8.93
CA ASN A 93 -10.51 13.37 -9.00
C ASN A 93 -11.15 13.81 -7.68
N PHE A 94 -10.50 13.49 -6.55
CA PHE A 94 -10.99 13.76 -5.20
C PHE A 94 -9.90 14.35 -4.29
N PRO A 95 -9.24 15.45 -4.67
CA PRO A 95 -7.99 15.93 -4.05
C PRO A 95 -8.11 16.30 -2.57
N ASN A 96 -9.34 16.58 -2.09
CA ASN A 96 -9.61 17.00 -0.72
C ASN A 96 -10.29 15.90 0.12
N GLN A 97 -10.44 14.68 -0.43
CA GLN A 97 -11.03 13.58 0.29
C GLN A 97 -9.96 12.78 1.04
N ILE A 98 -10.32 12.36 2.24
CA ILE A 98 -9.48 11.48 3.08
C ILE A 98 -9.63 10.05 2.59
N ILE A 99 -8.53 9.36 2.39
CA ILE A 99 -8.47 7.92 2.13
C ILE A 99 -8.44 7.22 3.50
N GLU A 100 -9.44 6.38 3.77
CA GLU A 100 -9.52 5.65 5.04
C GLU A 100 -8.79 4.31 4.98
N GLN A 101 -9.00 3.55 3.91
CA GLN A 101 -8.48 2.18 3.75
C GLN A 101 -8.10 1.90 2.30
N ILE A 102 -7.15 0.98 2.11
CA ILE A 102 -6.78 0.41 0.81
C ILE A 102 -6.72 -1.11 0.95
N ALA A 103 -7.52 -1.84 0.17
CA ALA A 103 -7.42 -3.28 0.02
C ALA A 103 -6.62 -3.64 -1.24
N ILE A 104 -5.73 -4.62 -1.14
CA ILE A 104 -4.84 -5.06 -2.22
C ILE A 104 -4.92 -6.58 -2.31
N VAL A 105 -5.16 -7.08 -3.51
CA VAL A 105 -5.21 -8.51 -3.82
C VAL A 105 -4.35 -8.82 -5.03
N ALA A 106 -3.83 -10.04 -5.10
CA ALA A 106 -3.07 -10.51 -6.25
C ALA A 106 -3.52 -11.89 -6.70
N HIS A 107 -3.46 -12.12 -8.01
CA HIS A 107 -3.68 -13.41 -8.64
C HIS A 107 -2.46 -13.77 -9.50
N ALA A 108 -1.95 -14.98 -9.32
CA ALA A 108 -0.82 -15.53 -10.07
C ALA A 108 -1.13 -16.94 -10.56
N ASN A 109 -0.36 -17.45 -11.52
CA ASN A 109 -0.44 -18.83 -11.99
C ASN A 109 0.18 -19.86 -11.02
N PHE A 110 0.57 -19.40 -9.83
CA PHE A 110 1.16 -20.20 -8.76
C PHE A 110 0.56 -19.81 -7.41
N GLU A 111 0.70 -20.68 -6.43
CA GLU A 111 0.19 -20.45 -5.09
C GLU A 111 0.98 -19.33 -4.38
N LEU A 112 0.26 -18.34 -3.89
CA LEU A 112 0.81 -17.29 -3.05
C LEU A 112 0.81 -17.73 -1.58
N LYS A 113 1.99 -17.96 -1.02
CA LYS A 113 2.17 -18.42 0.37
C LYS A 113 2.33 -17.29 1.39
N LYS A 114 2.59 -16.09 0.91
CA LYS A 114 2.80 -14.88 1.74
C LYS A 114 2.04 -13.71 1.15
N PRO A 115 1.68 -12.70 1.97
CA PRO A 115 1.05 -11.49 1.45
C PRO A 115 1.96 -10.81 0.43
N ILE A 116 1.36 -10.41 -0.69
CA ILE A 116 2.05 -9.58 -1.66
C ILE A 116 2.02 -8.15 -1.14
N MET A 117 3.17 -7.73 -0.63
CA MET A 117 3.33 -6.39 -0.11
C MET A 117 3.40 -5.37 -1.25
N PRO A 118 2.87 -4.16 -1.07
CA PRO A 118 3.13 -3.04 -1.97
C PRO A 118 4.63 -2.85 -2.17
N CYS A 119 5.06 -2.66 -3.42
CA CYS A 119 6.47 -2.40 -3.71
C CYS A 119 6.93 -1.06 -3.09
N GLY A 120 8.24 -0.82 -3.03
CA GLY A 120 8.78 0.40 -2.43
C GLY A 120 8.23 1.70 -3.05
N ALA A 121 8.06 1.73 -4.38
CA ALA A 121 7.48 2.88 -5.08
C ALA A 121 6.00 3.10 -4.71
N CYS A 122 5.23 2.02 -4.52
CA CYS A 122 3.83 2.12 -4.07
C CYS A 122 3.74 2.61 -2.62
N ARG A 123 4.59 2.09 -1.73
CA ARG A 123 4.64 2.56 -0.32
C ARG A 123 4.99 4.04 -0.26
N GLN A 124 5.99 4.49 -1.04
CA GLN A 124 6.37 5.90 -1.10
C GLN A 124 5.25 6.78 -1.67
N ALA A 125 4.55 6.32 -2.71
CA ALA A 125 3.39 7.05 -3.24
C ALA A 125 2.24 7.14 -2.22
N MET A 126 1.93 6.04 -1.53
CA MET A 126 0.85 6.00 -0.55
C MET A 126 1.16 6.83 0.70
N ILE A 127 2.42 6.83 1.20
CA ILE A 127 2.78 7.57 2.40
C ILE A 127 2.68 9.08 2.20
N GLU A 128 2.89 9.58 1.00
CA GLU A 128 2.70 11.00 0.67
C GLU A 128 1.24 11.43 0.92
N TYR A 129 0.27 10.59 0.54
CA TYR A 129 -1.15 10.86 0.79
C TYR A 129 -1.50 10.74 2.28
N GLU A 130 -0.99 9.72 2.98
CA GLU A 130 -1.19 9.55 4.42
C GLU A 130 -0.72 10.78 5.20
N ARG A 131 0.44 11.33 4.83
CA ARG A 131 1.00 12.54 5.45
C ARG A 131 0.25 13.81 5.07
N LYS A 132 -0.06 13.97 3.78
CA LYS A 132 -0.81 15.12 3.28
C LYS A 132 -2.15 15.27 4.01
N GLN A 133 -2.83 14.16 4.27
CA GLN A 133 -4.13 14.17 4.95
C GLN A 133 -4.04 14.18 6.48
N GLY A 134 -2.86 13.93 7.08
CA GLY A 134 -2.66 13.89 8.54
C GLY A 134 -3.42 12.77 9.25
N GLN A 135 -3.85 11.73 8.52
CA GLN A 135 -4.60 10.59 9.05
C GLN A 135 -4.05 9.30 8.43
N LYS A 136 -3.98 8.24 9.26
CA LYS A 136 -3.53 6.92 8.86
C LYS A 136 -4.41 6.34 7.74
N ILE A 137 -3.79 5.57 6.85
CA ILE A 137 -4.46 4.79 5.81
C ILE A 137 -4.26 3.31 6.18
N GLU A 138 -5.33 2.62 6.55
CA GLU A 138 -5.27 1.19 6.82
C GLU A 138 -5.03 0.41 5.52
N ILE A 139 -4.10 -0.55 5.54
CA ILE A 139 -3.78 -1.40 4.40
C ILE A 139 -4.23 -2.83 4.67
N ILE A 140 -5.08 -3.37 3.80
CA ILE A 140 -5.63 -4.71 3.88
C ILE A 140 -5.05 -5.54 2.73
N LEU A 141 -4.35 -6.63 3.06
CA LEU A 141 -3.62 -7.47 2.11
C LEU A 141 -4.19 -8.88 2.16
N GLN A 142 -4.72 -9.38 1.06
CA GLN A 142 -5.17 -10.77 1.00
C GLN A 142 -4.14 -11.64 0.28
N VAL A 143 -3.79 -12.76 0.90
CA VAL A 143 -2.83 -13.75 0.36
C VAL A 143 -3.57 -14.84 -0.42
N ASN A 144 -4.58 -15.40 0.23
CA ASN A 144 -5.44 -16.46 -0.29
C ASN A 144 -6.86 -16.23 0.27
N LYS A 145 -7.76 -17.18 0.06
CA LYS A 145 -9.15 -17.02 0.52
C LYS A 145 -9.31 -16.87 2.04
N GLU A 146 -8.34 -17.33 2.82
CA GLU A 146 -8.46 -17.43 4.29
C GLU A 146 -7.63 -16.40 5.04
N ASN A 147 -6.43 -16.05 4.55
CA ASN A 147 -5.46 -15.26 5.31
C ASN A 147 -5.39 -13.82 4.80
N ILE A 148 -5.74 -12.90 5.67
CA ILE A 148 -5.76 -11.46 5.41
C ILE A 148 -4.85 -10.79 6.43
N PHE A 149 -3.97 -9.93 5.95
CA PHE A 149 -3.06 -9.16 6.79
C PHE A 149 -3.45 -7.69 6.76
N VAL A 150 -3.50 -7.08 7.93
CA VAL A 150 -3.86 -5.68 8.08
C VAL A 150 -2.69 -4.91 8.70
N SER A 151 -2.32 -3.82 8.06
CA SER A 151 -1.44 -2.80 8.61
C SER A 151 -2.26 -1.57 8.98
N GLU A 152 -2.06 -1.05 10.18
CA GLU A 152 -2.80 0.12 10.67
C GLU A 152 -2.50 1.42 9.91
N SER A 153 -1.39 1.45 9.13
CA SER A 153 -0.95 2.63 8.41
C SER A 153 0.03 2.28 7.28
N VAL A 154 0.20 3.18 6.34
CA VAL A 154 1.26 3.09 5.33
C VAL A 154 2.63 3.29 5.97
N SER A 155 2.76 4.21 6.94
CA SER A 155 4.00 4.47 7.68
C SER A 155 4.54 3.22 8.37
N ASN A 156 3.67 2.34 8.87
CA ASN A 156 4.06 1.05 9.42
C ASN A 156 4.72 0.12 8.38
N LEU A 157 4.37 0.25 7.08
CA LEU A 157 4.96 -0.52 5.98
C LEU A 157 6.23 0.10 5.38
N LEU A 158 6.56 1.33 5.74
CA LEU A 158 7.71 2.07 5.21
C LEU A 158 8.47 2.79 6.34
N PRO A 159 9.13 2.05 7.24
CA PRO A 159 10.08 2.64 8.19
C PRO A 159 11.14 3.44 7.45
N TYR A 160 11.53 4.59 7.97
CA TYR A 160 12.52 5.50 7.34
C TYR A 160 12.13 5.92 5.92
N ALA A 161 10.84 6.26 5.71
CA ALA A 161 10.36 6.79 4.44
C ALA A 161 11.13 8.07 4.05
N PHE A 162 11.26 8.29 2.75
CA PHE A 162 11.79 9.57 2.27
C PHE A 162 10.81 10.70 2.64
N GLU A 163 11.32 11.69 3.36
CA GLU A 163 10.60 12.89 3.81
C GLU A 163 11.49 14.10 3.65
N CYS A 164 10.88 15.22 3.28
CA CYS A 164 11.56 16.50 3.27
C CYS A 164 10.52 17.61 3.49
N GLU A 165 10.35 18.04 4.74
CA GLU A 165 9.41 19.10 5.09
C GLU A 165 9.84 20.45 4.50
N GLU A 166 11.14 20.66 4.33
CA GLU A 166 11.72 21.87 3.77
C GLU A 166 11.35 22.11 2.29
N LEU A 167 10.89 21.05 1.58
CA LEU A 167 10.37 21.18 0.22
C LEU A 167 8.91 21.64 0.16
N LYS A 168 8.21 21.63 1.30
CA LYS A 168 6.84 22.16 1.39
C LYS A 168 6.93 23.67 1.61
N LYS A 169 6.77 24.43 0.54
CA LYS A 169 6.70 25.88 0.57
C LYS A 169 5.26 26.37 0.64
#